data_b26154769b2b374f05d50144be922254
#
_entry.id   b26154769b2b374f05d50144be922254
#
_cell.length_a   1.000
_cell.length_b   1.000
_cell.length_c   1.000
_cell.angle_alpha   90.00
_cell.angle_beta   90.00
_cell.angle_gamma   90.00
#
_symmetry.space_group_name_H-M   'P 1'
#
loop_
_entity.id
_entity.type
_entity.pdbx_description
1 polymer ?
#
loop_
_entity_poly.entity_id
_entity_poly.type
_entity_poly.pdbx_seq_one_letter_code
_entity_poly.pdbx_strand_id
1 'polypeptide(L)'
;YTAYLKDGCAEAEFFGWLFEALENGETLTEWDCSEKIASFRAAQGNYVSESFTAIMAYRDNAAMMHYAPTPDNCKKLERAHLFLNDSGGQYYEGTTDTTRTFALGEISAQERRDFTTSLKGVIALSRQRFLAGSTGSDLDAICRGQVWRDGLNYRCGTGHGVGYFLNVHEAPPNFRDRTIALEEGMFITIEPGVYTEGSHGVRTENSVVVRK
;
A
#
# COMPACT_ATOMS: atom_id res chain seq x y z
N TYR A 1 -14.16 4.48 8.52
CA TYR A 1 -13.65 5.79 8.14
C TYR A 1 -12.77 6.41 9.24
N THR A 2 -13.21 6.40 10.51
CA THR A 2 -12.45 7.00 11.63
C THR A 2 -11.07 6.39 11.80
N ALA A 3 -10.92 5.07 11.71
CA ALA A 3 -9.62 4.41 11.77
C ALA A 3 -8.67 4.93 10.67
N TYR A 4 -9.15 5.05 9.43
CA TYR A 4 -8.36 5.58 8.33
C TYR A 4 -7.99 7.07 8.46
N LEU A 5 -8.79 7.87 9.15
CA LEU A 5 -8.40 9.26 9.48
C LEU A 5 -7.23 9.28 10.47
N LYS A 6 -7.30 8.46 11.51
CA LYS A 6 -6.21 8.33 12.49
C LYS A 6 -4.94 7.79 11.85
N ASP A 7 -5.07 6.73 11.07
CA ASP A 7 -3.96 6.13 10.36
C ASP A 7 -3.32 7.11 9.36
N GLY A 8 -4.14 7.86 8.63
CA GLY A 8 -3.67 8.91 7.73
C GLY A 8 -2.93 10.04 8.43
N CYS A 9 -3.30 10.40 9.68
CA CYS A 9 -2.52 11.33 10.50
C CYS A 9 -1.15 10.74 10.86
N ALA A 10 -1.13 9.48 11.33
CA ALA A 10 0.12 8.79 11.66
C ALA A 10 1.05 8.66 10.44
N GLU A 11 0.50 8.34 9.27
CA GLU A 11 1.24 8.30 8.00
C GLU A 11 1.81 9.67 7.63
N ALA A 12 1.03 10.74 7.75
CA ALA A 12 1.50 12.10 7.45
C ALA A 12 2.64 12.54 8.40
N GLU A 13 2.51 12.22 9.70
CA GLU A 13 3.58 12.48 10.69
C GLU A 13 4.83 11.66 10.38
N PHE A 14 4.67 10.39 10.00
CA PHE A 14 5.77 9.53 9.59
C PHE A 14 6.54 10.09 8.39
N PHE A 15 5.83 10.53 7.35
CA PHE A 15 6.50 11.09 6.17
C PHE A 15 7.19 12.41 6.48
N GLY A 16 6.56 13.27 7.28
CA GLY A 16 7.21 14.50 7.75
C GLY A 16 8.54 14.21 8.46
N TRP A 17 8.50 13.28 9.40
CA TRP A 17 9.69 12.83 10.12
C TRP A 17 10.75 12.21 9.20
N LEU A 18 10.34 11.31 8.29
CA LEU A 18 11.28 10.62 7.40
C LEU A 18 12.07 11.59 6.53
N PHE A 19 11.38 12.54 5.90
CA PHE A 19 12.04 13.51 5.04
C PHE A 19 12.91 14.47 5.83
N GLU A 20 12.46 14.96 6.98
CA GLU A 20 13.24 15.84 7.85
C GLU A 20 14.53 15.15 8.34
N ALA A 21 14.43 13.92 8.82
CA ALA A 21 15.58 13.14 9.29
C ALA A 21 16.61 12.91 8.17
N LEU A 22 16.15 12.55 6.96
CA LEU A 22 17.04 12.39 5.80
C LEU A 22 17.68 13.71 5.35
N GLU A 23 16.96 14.83 5.44
CA GLU A 23 17.51 16.16 5.13
C GLU A 23 18.57 16.57 6.14
N ASN A 24 18.38 16.24 7.41
CA ASN A 24 19.33 16.47 8.47
C ASN A 24 20.56 15.52 8.43
N GLY A 25 20.57 14.55 7.51
CA GLY A 25 21.66 13.60 7.34
C GLY A 25 21.66 12.46 8.36
N GLU A 26 20.53 12.19 8.99
CA GLU A 26 20.39 11.05 9.90
C GLU A 26 20.53 9.73 9.14
N THR A 27 21.14 8.75 9.80
CA THR A 27 21.21 7.39 9.26
C THR A 27 19.98 6.62 9.72
N LEU A 28 19.08 6.30 8.77
CA LEU A 28 17.88 5.52 9.00
C LEU A 28 17.96 4.19 8.26
N THR A 29 17.31 3.18 8.82
CA THR A 29 17.12 1.87 8.20
C THR A 29 15.63 1.60 7.95
N GLU A 30 15.33 0.59 7.14
CA GLU A 30 13.96 0.10 6.94
C GLU A 30 13.32 -0.32 8.29
N TRP A 31 14.14 -0.90 9.20
CA TRP A 31 13.68 -1.27 10.55
C TRP A 31 13.31 -0.04 11.38
N ASP A 32 14.14 1.01 11.40
CA ASP A 32 13.83 2.25 12.12
C ASP A 32 12.51 2.87 11.62
N CYS A 33 12.24 2.78 10.33
CA CYS A 33 10.98 3.23 9.73
C CYS A 33 9.78 2.42 10.24
N SER A 34 9.92 1.09 10.36
CA SER A 34 8.88 0.21 10.89
C SER A 34 8.54 0.52 12.34
N GLU A 35 9.55 0.70 13.20
CA GLU A 35 9.35 1.08 14.59
C GLU A 35 8.72 2.48 14.71
N LYS A 36 9.11 3.38 13.84
CA LYS A 36 8.66 4.78 13.89
C LYS A 36 7.18 4.93 13.52
N ILE A 37 6.72 4.28 12.44
CA ILE A 37 5.31 4.35 12.07
C ILE A 37 4.41 3.75 13.15
N ALA A 38 4.82 2.64 13.77
CA ALA A 38 4.10 2.05 14.90
C ALA A 38 3.95 3.04 16.07
N SER A 39 5.00 3.83 16.34
CA SER A 39 4.97 4.84 17.40
C SER A 39 3.99 5.98 17.10
N PHE A 40 3.89 6.45 15.84
CA PHE A 40 2.93 7.48 15.44
C PHE A 40 1.50 6.95 15.47
N ARG A 41 1.26 5.69 15.07
CA ARG A 41 -0.05 5.04 15.22
C ARG A 41 -0.47 4.93 16.67
N ALA A 42 0.43 4.53 17.55
CA ALA A 42 0.16 4.44 18.99
C ALA A 42 -0.26 5.79 19.59
N ALA A 43 0.22 6.90 19.07
CA ALA A 43 -0.13 8.25 19.51
C ALA A 43 -1.54 8.69 19.07
N GLN A 44 -2.16 8.04 18.09
CA GLN A 44 -3.48 8.43 17.57
C GLN A 44 -4.69 8.03 18.44
N GLY A 45 -4.45 7.30 19.52
CA GLY A 45 -5.49 6.82 20.44
C GLY A 45 -6.34 5.69 19.87
N ASN A 46 -6.76 4.78 20.75
CA ASN A 46 -7.51 3.55 20.41
C ASN A 46 -6.75 2.59 19.48
N TYR A 47 -5.47 2.81 19.27
CA TYR A 47 -4.58 1.88 18.60
C TYR A 47 -4.29 0.68 19.51
N VAL A 48 -4.30 -0.52 18.96
CA VAL A 48 -4.08 -1.77 19.68
C VAL A 48 -2.79 -2.44 19.23
N SER A 49 -2.59 -2.54 17.92
CA SER A 49 -1.42 -3.19 17.31
C SER A 49 -1.34 -2.82 15.82
N GLU A 50 -0.28 -3.22 15.16
CA GLU A 50 -0.27 -3.27 13.70
C GLU A 50 -1.30 -4.27 13.18
N SER A 51 -1.91 -3.99 12.02
CA SER A 51 -2.85 -4.91 11.35
C SER A 51 -2.12 -6.07 10.65
N PHE A 52 -0.89 -5.83 10.27
CA PHE A 52 0.08 -6.81 9.75
C PHE A 52 1.50 -6.28 9.95
N THR A 53 2.51 -7.13 9.77
CA THR A 53 3.91 -6.71 9.86
C THR A 53 4.21 -5.66 8.78
N ALA A 54 4.62 -4.47 9.19
CA ALA A 54 4.88 -3.37 8.27
C ALA A 54 5.94 -3.73 7.24
N ILE A 55 5.66 -3.45 5.98
CA ILE A 55 6.56 -3.62 4.84
C ILE A 55 7.23 -2.27 4.58
N MET A 56 8.41 -2.09 5.12
CA MET A 56 9.25 -0.92 4.89
C MET A 56 10.39 -1.36 3.98
N ALA A 57 10.27 -1.07 2.68
CA ALA A 57 11.13 -1.69 1.68
C ALA A 57 11.81 -0.67 0.77
N TYR A 58 13.14 -0.66 0.80
CA TYR A 58 13.96 0.24 0.03
C TYR A 58 14.62 -0.49 -1.16
N ARG A 59 14.53 0.12 -2.36
CA ARG A 59 15.12 -0.40 -3.59
C ARG A 59 14.65 -1.84 -3.90
N ASP A 60 15.59 -2.76 -4.09
CA ASP A 60 15.34 -4.16 -4.46
C ASP A 60 14.61 -4.98 -3.39
N ASN A 61 14.66 -4.58 -2.10
CA ASN A 61 13.81 -5.20 -1.08
C ASN A 61 12.31 -5.02 -1.41
N ALA A 62 11.93 -3.91 -2.03
CA ALA A 62 10.56 -3.66 -2.45
C ALA A 62 10.09 -4.57 -3.60
N ALA A 63 10.98 -5.28 -4.28
CA ALA A 63 10.60 -6.30 -5.26
C ALA A 63 10.00 -7.56 -4.60
N MET A 64 10.22 -7.75 -3.31
CA MET A 64 9.58 -8.80 -2.50
C MET A 64 8.27 -8.27 -1.92
N MET A 65 7.13 -8.74 -2.44
CA MET A 65 5.79 -8.20 -2.12
C MET A 65 5.44 -8.23 -0.62
N HIS A 66 5.99 -9.18 0.14
CA HIS A 66 5.79 -9.34 1.58
C HIS A 66 7.11 -9.25 2.33
N TYR A 67 7.98 -8.31 1.92
CA TYR A 67 9.23 -8.05 2.63
C TYR A 67 8.94 -7.58 4.05
N ALA A 68 9.61 -8.15 5.03
CA ALA A 68 9.54 -7.72 6.42
C ALA A 68 10.95 -7.34 6.90
N PRO A 69 11.20 -6.07 7.21
CA PRO A 69 12.49 -5.67 7.75
C PRO A 69 12.72 -6.26 9.14
N THR A 70 13.95 -6.64 9.41
CA THR A 70 14.42 -7.00 10.74
C THR A 70 15.73 -6.26 11.01
N PRO A 71 16.18 -6.12 12.27
CA PRO A 71 17.47 -5.49 12.56
C PRO A 71 18.64 -6.07 11.78
N ASP A 72 18.59 -7.36 11.44
CA ASP A 72 19.69 -8.09 10.79
C ASP A 72 19.63 -8.07 9.26
N ASN A 73 18.45 -7.79 8.65
CA ASN A 73 18.28 -7.87 7.19
C ASN A 73 17.91 -6.54 6.52
N CYS A 74 17.69 -5.48 7.28
CA CYS A 74 17.24 -4.19 6.77
C CYS A 74 18.34 -3.40 6.08
N LYS A 75 17.98 -2.59 5.10
CA LYS A 75 18.87 -1.65 4.42
C LYS A 75 18.86 -0.28 5.08
N LYS A 76 20.00 0.41 4.93
CA LYS A 76 20.06 1.85 5.21
C LYS A 76 19.40 2.61 4.07
N LEU A 77 18.64 3.64 4.41
CA LEU A 77 18.03 4.54 3.45
C LEU A 77 19.05 5.57 2.96
N GLU A 78 18.97 5.90 1.69
CA GLU A 78 19.79 6.95 1.06
C GLU A 78 18.86 7.99 0.40
N ARG A 79 19.34 9.20 0.18
CA ARG A 79 18.58 10.24 -0.54
C ARG A 79 18.56 9.96 -2.06
N ALA A 80 18.10 8.78 -2.42
CA ALA A 80 17.96 8.30 -3.79
C ALA A 80 16.92 7.17 -3.83
N HIS A 81 16.48 6.82 -5.04
CA HIS A 81 15.58 5.68 -5.30
C HIS A 81 14.21 5.74 -4.63
N LEU A 82 13.45 4.69 -4.83
CA LEU A 82 12.11 4.52 -4.27
C LEU A 82 12.15 3.80 -2.92
N PHE A 83 11.27 4.22 -2.03
CA PHE A 83 10.97 3.57 -0.76
C PHE A 83 9.47 3.27 -0.70
N LEU A 84 9.13 2.03 -0.42
CA LEU A 84 7.78 1.53 -0.29
C LEU A 84 7.46 1.34 1.20
N ASN A 85 6.39 1.99 1.66
CA ASN A 85 5.75 1.78 2.95
C ASN A 85 4.38 1.16 2.70
N ASP A 86 4.19 -0.06 3.15
CA ASP A 86 2.90 -0.75 3.19
C ASP A 86 2.67 -1.22 4.62
N SER A 87 1.68 -0.65 5.26
CA SER A 87 1.45 -0.83 6.68
C SER A 87 0.03 -0.42 7.08
N GLY A 88 -0.40 -0.85 8.25
CA GLY A 88 -1.70 -0.52 8.78
C GLY A 88 -1.82 -0.79 10.27
N GLY A 89 -2.90 -0.31 10.88
CA GLY A 89 -3.16 -0.45 12.31
C GLY A 89 -4.49 -1.10 12.62
N GLN A 90 -4.52 -1.78 13.77
CA GLN A 90 -5.73 -2.20 14.44
C GLN A 90 -6.14 -1.11 15.42
N TYR A 91 -7.27 -0.50 15.14
CA TYR A 91 -7.93 0.47 16.03
C TYR A 91 -9.27 -0.08 16.47
N TYR A 92 -9.78 0.33 17.63
CA TYR A 92 -11.14 -0.07 18.02
C TYR A 92 -12.21 0.35 16.99
N GLU A 93 -11.92 1.37 16.18
CA GLU A 93 -12.79 1.85 15.12
C GLU A 93 -12.64 1.11 13.79
N GLY A 94 -11.69 0.18 13.68
CA GLY A 94 -11.49 -0.64 12.49
C GLY A 94 -10.03 -0.97 12.20
N THR A 95 -9.84 -1.78 11.17
CA THR A 95 -8.54 -2.17 10.63
C THR A 95 -8.16 -1.29 9.47
N THR A 96 -6.88 -0.91 9.32
CA THR A 96 -6.39 -0.13 8.19
C THR A 96 -5.35 -0.89 7.40
N ASP A 97 -5.21 -0.49 6.13
CA ASP A 97 -4.27 -1.03 5.16
C ASP A 97 -3.96 0.06 4.13
N THR A 98 -2.70 0.44 4.01
CA THR A 98 -2.32 1.56 3.13
C THR A 98 -0.89 1.39 2.63
N THR A 99 -0.72 1.46 1.31
CA THR A 99 0.62 1.50 0.70
C THR A 99 0.90 2.85 0.07
N ARG A 100 2.10 3.39 0.33
CA ARG A 100 2.68 4.52 -0.39
C ARG A 100 4.11 4.21 -0.82
N THR A 101 4.44 4.58 -2.05
CA THR A 101 5.82 4.53 -2.56
C THR A 101 6.32 5.94 -2.79
N PHE A 102 7.49 6.25 -2.29
CA PHE A 102 8.09 7.59 -2.32
C PHE A 102 9.44 7.60 -3.03
N ALA A 103 9.75 8.71 -3.68
CA ALA A 103 11.11 9.02 -4.11
C ALA A 103 11.86 9.70 -2.95
N LEU A 104 12.88 9.07 -2.41
CA LEU A 104 13.72 9.67 -1.37
C LEU A 104 14.77 10.65 -1.93
N GLY A 105 14.84 10.79 -3.24
CA GLY A 105 15.74 11.68 -3.97
C GLY A 105 15.67 11.40 -5.46
N GLU A 106 16.82 11.37 -6.14
CA GLU A 106 16.84 11.05 -7.58
C GLU A 106 16.41 9.61 -7.83
N ILE A 107 15.55 9.43 -8.83
CA ILE A 107 15.05 8.14 -9.30
C ILE A 107 15.36 7.94 -10.79
N SER A 108 15.56 6.70 -11.18
CA SER A 108 15.76 6.32 -12.57
C SER A 108 14.49 6.55 -13.42
N ALA A 109 14.66 6.62 -14.74
CA ALA A 109 13.54 6.69 -15.67
C ALA A 109 12.64 5.45 -15.59
N GLN A 110 13.19 4.28 -15.24
CA GLN A 110 12.42 3.05 -15.05
C GLN A 110 11.54 3.14 -13.79
N GLU A 111 12.12 3.51 -12.65
CA GLU A 111 11.37 3.68 -11.39
C GLU A 111 10.21 4.67 -11.57
N ARG A 112 10.44 5.78 -12.28
CA ARG A 112 9.40 6.77 -12.60
C ARG A 112 8.28 6.19 -13.48
N ARG A 113 8.62 5.38 -14.49
CA ARG A 113 7.62 4.72 -15.34
C ARG A 113 6.79 3.73 -14.53
N ASP A 114 7.43 2.89 -13.75
CA ASP A 114 6.79 1.82 -12.99
C ASP A 114 5.86 2.38 -11.91
N PHE A 115 6.32 3.46 -11.23
CA PHE A 115 5.47 4.23 -10.31
C PHE A 115 4.23 4.80 -11.02
N THR A 116 4.43 5.42 -12.18
CA THR A 116 3.33 6.01 -12.96
C THR A 116 2.35 4.94 -13.44
N THR A 117 2.85 3.77 -13.83
CA THR A 117 2.04 2.63 -14.30
C THR A 117 1.17 2.07 -13.17
N SER A 118 1.74 1.86 -11.98
CA SER A 118 0.99 1.46 -10.79
C SER A 118 -0.10 2.48 -10.44
N LEU A 119 0.25 3.76 -10.39
CA LEU A 119 -0.69 4.84 -10.08
C LEU A 119 -1.84 4.93 -11.10
N LYS A 120 -1.58 4.73 -12.39
CA LYS A 120 -2.63 4.68 -13.43
C LYS A 120 -3.62 3.54 -13.15
N GLY A 121 -3.15 2.39 -12.67
CA GLY A 121 -4.00 1.27 -12.27
C GLY A 121 -4.97 1.64 -11.16
N VAL A 122 -4.46 2.25 -10.09
CA VAL A 122 -5.28 2.73 -8.96
C VAL A 122 -6.32 3.74 -9.44
N ILE A 123 -5.91 4.76 -10.19
CA ILE A 123 -6.82 5.80 -10.68
C ILE A 123 -7.90 5.23 -11.60
N ALA A 124 -7.51 4.33 -12.52
CA ALA A 124 -8.47 3.74 -13.47
C ALA A 124 -9.56 2.96 -12.74
N LEU A 125 -9.20 2.12 -11.79
CA LEU A 125 -10.16 1.29 -11.05
C LEU A 125 -10.96 2.10 -10.03
N SER A 126 -10.35 3.00 -9.29
CA SER A 126 -11.03 3.85 -8.29
C SER A 126 -12.13 4.74 -8.90
N ARG A 127 -12.00 5.08 -10.18
CA ARG A 127 -12.98 5.92 -10.90
C ARG A 127 -13.99 5.12 -11.72
N GLN A 128 -13.85 3.78 -11.72
CA GLN A 128 -14.68 2.93 -12.56
C GLN A 128 -16.13 2.91 -12.06
N ARG A 129 -17.04 3.18 -12.98
CA ARG A 129 -18.48 2.87 -12.80
C ARG A 129 -18.74 1.49 -13.37
N PHE A 130 -19.54 0.69 -12.69
CA PHE A 130 -19.85 -0.67 -13.10
C PHE A 130 -21.34 -0.98 -12.85
N LEU A 131 -21.83 -2.02 -13.48
CA LEU A 131 -23.22 -2.43 -13.36
C LEU A 131 -23.46 -3.16 -12.03
N ALA A 132 -24.63 -2.99 -11.47
CA ALA A 132 -25.07 -3.81 -10.33
C ALA A 132 -25.00 -5.30 -10.70
N GLY A 133 -24.48 -6.12 -9.81
CA GLY A 133 -24.22 -7.53 -10.05
C GLY A 133 -22.81 -7.86 -10.58
N SER A 134 -21.99 -6.85 -10.92
CA SER A 134 -20.57 -7.09 -11.25
C SER A 134 -19.82 -7.61 -10.03
N THR A 135 -18.95 -8.57 -10.29
CA THR A 135 -18.02 -9.14 -9.29
C THR A 135 -16.68 -8.42 -9.30
N GLY A 136 -15.85 -8.66 -8.29
CA GLY A 136 -14.48 -8.12 -8.28
C GLY A 136 -13.66 -8.58 -9.49
N SER A 137 -13.84 -9.82 -9.95
CA SER A 137 -13.15 -10.37 -11.12
C SER A 137 -13.50 -9.66 -12.43
N ASP A 138 -14.71 -9.11 -12.55
CA ASP A 138 -15.10 -8.34 -13.73
C ASP A 138 -14.33 -7.02 -13.83
N LEU A 139 -13.85 -6.50 -12.71
CA LEU A 139 -13.18 -5.20 -12.63
C LEU A 139 -11.65 -5.31 -12.58
N ASP A 140 -11.07 -6.45 -12.23
CA ASP A 140 -9.62 -6.66 -12.08
C ASP A 140 -8.84 -6.21 -13.33
N ALA A 141 -9.34 -6.52 -14.52
CA ALA A 141 -8.69 -6.19 -15.77
C ALA A 141 -8.59 -4.67 -16.03
N ILE A 142 -9.42 -3.85 -15.41
CA ILE A 142 -9.39 -2.38 -15.57
C ILE A 142 -8.10 -1.82 -14.94
N CYS A 143 -7.74 -2.30 -13.77
CA CYS A 143 -6.51 -1.98 -13.10
C CYS A 143 -5.30 -2.63 -13.77
N ARG A 144 -5.35 -3.94 -13.92
CA ARG A 144 -4.28 -4.76 -14.49
C ARG A 144 -3.95 -4.40 -15.92
N GLY A 145 -4.94 -3.99 -16.71
CA GLY A 145 -4.77 -3.53 -18.08
C GLY A 145 -3.87 -2.30 -18.24
N GLN A 146 -3.73 -1.47 -17.19
CA GLN A 146 -2.79 -0.35 -17.22
C GLN A 146 -1.33 -0.87 -17.17
N VAL A 147 -1.09 -1.93 -16.40
CA VAL A 147 0.22 -2.57 -16.25
C VAL A 147 0.56 -3.38 -17.53
N TRP A 148 -0.42 -4.06 -18.11
CA TRP A 148 -0.25 -4.83 -19.35
C TRP A 148 0.15 -3.97 -20.56
N ARG A 149 -0.27 -2.69 -20.61
CA ARG A 149 0.11 -1.77 -21.69
C ARG A 149 1.62 -1.56 -21.79
N ASP A 150 2.32 -1.69 -20.67
CA ASP A 150 3.77 -1.57 -20.58
C ASP A 150 4.47 -2.95 -20.67
N GLY A 151 3.73 -4.03 -21.02
CA GLY A 151 4.24 -5.39 -21.10
C GLY A 151 4.53 -6.03 -19.75
N LEU A 152 4.05 -5.42 -18.65
CA LEU A 152 4.28 -5.85 -17.29
C LEU A 152 3.07 -6.58 -16.71
N ASN A 153 3.26 -7.25 -15.58
CA ASN A 153 2.20 -7.88 -14.80
C ASN A 153 2.62 -8.02 -13.34
N TYR A 154 1.64 -8.08 -12.43
CA TYR A 154 1.86 -8.43 -11.04
C TYR A 154 1.10 -9.72 -10.68
N ARG A 155 1.72 -10.55 -9.82
CA ARG A 155 1.19 -11.89 -9.48
C ARG A 155 0.27 -11.89 -8.25
N CYS A 156 0.26 -10.81 -7.47
CA CYS A 156 -0.65 -10.62 -6.34
C CYS A 156 -2.08 -10.27 -6.79
N GLY A 157 -3.03 -10.20 -5.86
CA GLY A 157 -4.37 -9.65 -6.08
C GLY A 157 -4.30 -8.16 -6.39
N THR A 158 -5.36 -7.65 -7.02
CA THR A 158 -5.52 -6.20 -7.21
C THR A 158 -6.05 -5.53 -5.95
N GLY A 159 -6.63 -6.30 -5.04
CA GLY A 159 -7.13 -5.84 -3.75
C GLY A 159 -8.13 -6.81 -3.13
N HIS A 160 -8.51 -6.51 -1.91
CA HIS A 160 -9.30 -7.36 -1.02
C HIS A 160 -10.12 -6.52 -0.05
N GLY A 161 -11.10 -7.15 0.61
CA GLY A 161 -11.79 -6.55 1.72
C GLY A 161 -10.90 -6.41 2.95
N VAL A 162 -11.22 -5.46 3.82
CA VAL A 162 -10.51 -5.20 5.08
C VAL A 162 -11.50 -5.39 6.23
N GLY A 163 -11.09 -6.08 7.27
CA GLY A 163 -11.93 -6.36 8.44
C GLY A 163 -12.24 -5.10 9.27
N TYR A 164 -13.24 -5.23 10.12
CA TYR A 164 -13.52 -4.23 11.15
C TYR A 164 -13.02 -4.76 12.50
N PHE A 165 -11.83 -4.34 12.90
CA PHE A 165 -11.09 -4.91 14.03
C PHE A 165 -10.93 -6.44 13.90
N LEU A 166 -10.69 -6.88 12.67
CA LEU A 166 -10.51 -8.26 12.23
C LEU A 166 -9.28 -8.35 11.31
N ASN A 167 -9.19 -9.42 10.51
CA ASN A 167 -8.07 -9.59 9.59
C ASN A 167 -7.98 -8.46 8.57
N VAL A 168 -6.76 -8.07 8.22
CA VAL A 168 -6.51 -7.12 7.15
C VAL A 168 -7.04 -7.66 5.82
N HIS A 169 -6.81 -8.93 5.51
CA HIS A 169 -7.43 -9.64 4.38
C HIS A 169 -8.75 -10.28 4.83
N GLU A 170 -9.87 -9.64 4.56
CA GLU A 170 -11.20 -10.10 4.95
C GLU A 170 -12.15 -10.14 3.76
N ALA A 171 -12.66 -11.33 3.44
CA ALA A 171 -13.61 -11.54 2.36
C ALA A 171 -15.06 -11.53 2.86
N PRO A 172 -16.05 -11.22 1.99
CA PRO A 172 -15.98 -10.44 0.77
C PRO A 172 -15.75 -8.95 1.07
N PRO A 173 -15.32 -8.11 0.11
CA PRO A 173 -15.09 -8.37 -1.33
C PRO A 173 -13.65 -8.77 -1.67
N ASN A 174 -13.42 -9.23 -2.92
CA ASN A 174 -12.09 -9.54 -3.45
C ASN A 174 -12.09 -9.43 -4.99
N PHE A 175 -11.05 -8.85 -5.60
CA PHE A 175 -10.94 -8.73 -7.07
C PHE A 175 -10.67 -10.04 -7.81
N ARG A 176 -10.42 -11.14 -7.11
CA ARG A 176 -10.35 -12.50 -7.70
C ARG A 176 -11.67 -13.24 -7.64
N ASP A 177 -12.63 -12.77 -6.85
CA ASP A 177 -13.92 -13.44 -6.68
C ASP A 177 -14.78 -13.27 -7.94
N ARG A 178 -15.37 -14.38 -8.38
CA ARG A 178 -16.27 -14.47 -9.53
C ARG A 178 -17.71 -14.76 -9.15
N THR A 179 -18.00 -14.88 -7.86
CA THR A 179 -19.29 -15.39 -7.37
C THR A 179 -20.05 -14.37 -6.56
N ILE A 180 -19.35 -13.46 -5.90
CA ILE A 180 -19.95 -12.47 -5.02
C ILE A 180 -19.95 -11.11 -5.74
N ALA A 181 -21.15 -10.56 -5.97
CA ALA A 181 -21.30 -9.23 -6.55
C ALA A 181 -20.81 -8.15 -5.56
N LEU A 182 -20.22 -7.10 -6.10
CA LEU A 182 -19.86 -5.93 -5.32
C LEU A 182 -21.13 -5.13 -4.97
N GLU A 183 -21.36 -4.91 -3.69
CA GLU A 183 -22.54 -4.23 -3.17
C GLU A 183 -22.17 -2.89 -2.52
N GLU A 184 -23.13 -1.98 -2.48
CA GLU A 184 -22.98 -0.68 -1.80
C GLU A 184 -22.56 -0.86 -0.34
N GLY A 185 -21.57 -0.09 0.07
CA GLY A 185 -21.00 -0.13 1.42
C GLY A 185 -19.80 -1.10 1.57
N MET A 186 -19.59 -2.00 0.62
CA MET A 186 -18.39 -2.84 0.65
C MET A 186 -17.13 -2.00 0.60
N PHE A 187 -16.18 -2.33 1.47
CA PHE A 187 -14.88 -1.69 1.60
C PHE A 187 -13.80 -2.61 1.00
N ILE A 188 -13.00 -2.08 0.07
CA ILE A 188 -12.04 -2.88 -0.69
C ILE A 188 -10.77 -2.08 -0.97
N THR A 189 -9.58 -2.72 -0.88
CA THR A 189 -8.32 -2.12 -1.30
C THR A 189 -8.16 -2.15 -2.83
N ILE A 190 -7.37 -1.23 -3.38
CA ILE A 190 -6.91 -1.23 -4.78
C ILE A 190 -5.42 -0.99 -4.74
N GLU A 191 -4.63 -2.03 -4.99
CA GLU A 191 -3.19 -2.10 -4.70
C GLU A 191 -2.35 -2.71 -5.83
N PRO A 192 -2.44 -2.23 -7.07
CA PRO A 192 -1.56 -2.71 -8.13
C PRO A 192 -0.10 -2.41 -7.82
N GLY A 193 0.79 -3.22 -8.37
CA GLY A 193 2.22 -3.00 -8.22
C GLY A 193 3.03 -3.38 -9.44
N VAL A 194 4.27 -2.93 -9.47
CA VAL A 194 5.32 -3.38 -10.39
C VAL A 194 6.52 -3.80 -9.56
N TYR A 195 7.00 -5.00 -9.78
CA TYR A 195 8.06 -5.61 -8.97
C TYR A 195 9.17 -6.11 -9.90
N THR A 196 10.31 -5.43 -9.86
CA THR A 196 11.48 -5.72 -10.71
C THR A 196 12.58 -6.30 -9.83
N GLU A 197 12.74 -7.62 -9.88
CA GLU A 197 13.71 -8.36 -9.08
C GLU A 197 15.12 -7.77 -9.21
N GLY A 198 15.80 -7.62 -8.09
CA GLY A 198 17.15 -7.04 -8.01
C GLY A 198 17.24 -5.53 -8.27
N SER A 199 16.10 -4.84 -8.43
CA SER A 199 16.04 -3.40 -8.73
C SER A 199 15.15 -2.64 -7.76
N HIS A 200 13.84 -2.73 -7.92
CA HIS A 200 12.88 -1.97 -7.12
C HIS A 200 11.48 -2.59 -7.15
N GLY A 201 10.64 -2.17 -6.22
CA GLY A 201 9.21 -2.43 -6.24
C GLY A 201 8.41 -1.16 -6.06
N VAL A 202 7.23 -1.16 -6.65
CA VAL A 202 6.23 -0.10 -6.49
C VAL A 202 4.90 -0.75 -6.17
N ARG A 203 4.25 -0.28 -5.13
CA ARG A 203 2.83 -0.49 -4.86
C ARG A 203 2.23 0.85 -4.47
N THR A 204 1.08 1.16 -5.02
CA THR A 204 0.27 2.31 -4.63
C THR A 204 -1.10 1.77 -4.30
N GLU A 205 -1.60 2.10 -3.13
CA GLU A 205 -2.83 1.55 -2.63
C GLU A 205 -3.77 2.62 -2.10
N ASN A 206 -5.03 2.45 -2.39
CA ASN A 206 -6.12 3.14 -1.71
C ASN A 206 -7.20 2.14 -1.29
N SER A 207 -7.71 2.32 -0.10
CA SER A 207 -8.95 1.68 0.30
C SER A 207 -10.14 2.53 -0.15
N VAL A 208 -11.12 1.89 -0.77
CA VAL A 208 -12.29 2.55 -1.36
C VAL A 208 -13.59 1.91 -0.89
N VAL A 209 -14.68 2.65 -0.98
CA VAL A 209 -16.04 2.18 -0.67
C VAL A 209 -16.86 2.14 -1.94
N VAL A 210 -17.54 1.03 -2.18
CA VAL A 210 -18.52 0.90 -3.26
C VAL A 210 -19.71 1.81 -2.96
N ARG A 211 -20.10 2.64 -3.92
CA ARG A 211 -21.25 3.56 -3.82
C ARG A 211 -22.14 3.48 -5.06
N LYS A 212 -23.44 3.78 -4.87
CA LYS A 212 -24.38 4.00 -5.96
C LYS A 212 -24.18 5.35 -6.63
#